data_8dd4d5841573c78241eba42889cb2a61
#
_entry.id   8dd4d5841573c78241eba42889cb2a61
#
_cell.length_a   1.000
_cell.length_b   1.000
_cell.length_c   1.000
_cell.angle_alpha   90.00
_cell.angle_beta   90.00
_cell.angle_gamma   90.00
#
_symmetry.space_group_name_H-M   'P 1'
#
loop_
_entity.id
_entity.type
_entity.pdbx_description
1 polymer ?
#
loop_
_entity_poly.entity_id
_entity_poly.type
_entity_poly.pdbx_seq_one_letter_code
_entity_poly.pdbx_strand_id
1 'polypeptide(L)'
;ASRPDTRGRSPSTCFMIMIPAHNEVNVIKATVSRLLALDYPAHLFSIHILADHCSDNTAEVARQAGAVVHERNEGPRTGKGAALSWLFHRVFEKEPCDAVVIFDADTRVDSEFLRVMDWRLAQGDQVIQGQHVILNPNQGWYPALTSAMFLIDNRFQNLGRTNLGWSAKNMGDSICFRADILRKLGWGKGLTEDYHFRFQLLLNGIRIMYEPAAVGYGEAPLTWAQAGAQRARWLRGTYDTSQQYVKRLLFEGVKKHNLAMLDGALQASFPSYSTLSVLVLVILAIQISIDYFIGSISLWPLLGAWAVMVIMLLIYPLFGLALERAPFRAYIAILVGPYFILWRTWLALVSRFGKKQVTWIRTEHGNLDRKS
;
A
#
# COMPACT_ATOMS: atom_id res chain seq x y z
N ALA A 1 -7.80 18.43 -1.86
CA ALA A 1 -7.32 19.20 -0.72
C ALA A 1 -6.26 20.18 -1.23
N SER A 2 -6.28 21.43 -0.75
CA SER A 2 -5.19 22.37 -0.99
C SER A 2 -3.91 21.83 -0.32
N ARG A 3 -2.76 21.97 -0.97
CA ARG A 3 -1.47 21.66 -0.33
C ARG A 3 -1.37 22.44 1.00
N PRO A 4 -0.91 21.81 2.09
CA PRO A 4 -0.68 22.54 3.33
C PRO A 4 0.39 23.61 3.10
N ASP A 5 0.23 24.77 3.74
CA ASP A 5 1.29 25.78 3.75
C ASP A 5 2.42 25.32 4.69
N THR A 6 3.37 24.60 4.11
CA THR A 6 4.53 24.09 4.83
C THR A 6 5.65 25.12 4.98
N ARG A 7 5.57 26.26 4.26
CA ARG A 7 6.64 27.27 4.22
C ARG A 7 6.65 28.20 5.43
N GLY A 8 5.53 28.31 6.14
CA GLY A 8 5.41 29.12 7.36
C GLY A 8 6.11 28.55 8.60
N ARG A 9 6.68 27.31 8.51
CA ARG A 9 7.35 26.64 9.60
C ARG A 9 8.76 26.21 9.24
N SER A 10 9.72 26.46 10.14
CA SER A 10 11.06 25.89 10.00
C SER A 10 11.03 24.38 10.23
N PRO A 11 11.66 23.58 9.36
CA PRO A 11 11.80 22.15 9.55
C PRO A 11 12.52 21.82 10.87
N SER A 12 12.02 20.82 11.59
CA SER A 12 12.57 20.46 12.90
C SER A 12 12.69 18.95 13.16
N THR A 13 11.97 18.13 12.38
CA THR A 13 11.98 16.66 12.56
C THR A 13 13.24 16.06 11.95
N CYS A 14 13.97 15.26 12.73
CA CYS A 14 15.07 14.45 12.22
C CYS A 14 14.52 13.14 11.61
N PHE A 15 14.66 12.98 10.29
CA PHE A 15 14.18 11.81 9.56
C PHE A 15 15.27 10.78 9.28
N MET A 16 14.91 9.52 9.39
CA MET A 16 15.66 8.40 8.88
C MET A 16 14.89 7.78 7.71
N ILE A 17 15.42 7.89 6.50
CA ILE A 17 14.82 7.29 5.30
C ILE A 17 15.37 5.87 5.16
N MET A 18 14.51 4.86 5.12
CA MET A 18 14.89 3.46 5.04
C MET A 18 14.39 2.82 3.74
N ILE A 19 15.30 2.22 3.00
CA ILE A 19 15.03 1.61 1.70
C ILE A 19 15.59 0.19 1.67
N PRO A 20 14.76 -0.84 1.75
CA PRO A 20 15.19 -2.20 1.50
C PRO A 20 15.38 -2.44 -0.01
N ALA A 21 16.54 -2.97 -0.38
CA ALA A 21 16.93 -3.22 -1.76
C ALA A 21 17.47 -4.65 -1.93
N HIS A 22 17.10 -5.31 -3.04
CA HIS A 22 17.63 -6.61 -3.44
C HIS A 22 17.87 -6.64 -4.95
N ASN A 23 19.14 -6.57 -5.34
CA ASN A 23 19.56 -6.53 -6.75
C ASN A 23 18.94 -5.35 -7.52
N GLU A 24 19.05 -4.14 -6.97
CA GLU A 24 18.48 -2.90 -7.51
C GLU A 24 19.54 -1.96 -8.10
N VAL A 25 20.67 -2.49 -8.60
CA VAL A 25 21.80 -1.72 -9.14
C VAL A 25 21.39 -0.70 -10.21
N ASN A 26 20.34 -1.00 -11.00
CA ASN A 26 19.90 -0.15 -12.11
C ASN A 26 19.13 1.10 -11.66
N VAL A 27 18.54 1.11 -10.47
CA VAL A 27 17.65 2.20 -10.00
C VAL A 27 18.19 2.91 -8.76
N ILE A 28 18.95 2.22 -7.91
CA ILE A 28 19.32 2.70 -6.58
C ILE A 28 20.11 4.03 -6.60
N LYS A 29 21.01 4.22 -7.57
CA LYS A 29 21.77 5.48 -7.72
C LYS A 29 20.83 6.66 -7.94
N ALA A 30 19.89 6.54 -8.87
CA ALA A 30 18.95 7.60 -9.20
C ALA A 30 18.02 7.88 -8.00
N THR A 31 17.58 6.85 -7.28
CA THR A 31 16.76 7.00 -6.09
C THR A 31 17.48 7.76 -4.98
N VAL A 32 18.71 7.37 -4.64
CA VAL A 32 19.53 8.08 -3.63
C VAL A 32 19.78 9.53 -4.05
N SER A 33 20.14 9.78 -5.31
CA SER A 33 20.40 11.14 -5.79
C SER A 33 19.16 12.05 -5.69
N ARG A 34 17.95 11.52 -5.99
CA ARG A 34 16.68 12.26 -5.84
C ARG A 34 16.35 12.55 -4.39
N LEU A 35 16.61 11.61 -3.49
CA LEU A 35 16.37 11.79 -2.05
C LEU A 35 17.33 12.83 -1.45
N LEU A 36 18.58 12.87 -1.88
CA LEU A 36 19.53 13.92 -1.46
C LEU A 36 19.13 15.31 -1.97
N ALA A 37 18.33 15.40 -3.03
CA ALA A 37 17.83 16.65 -3.60
C ALA A 37 16.46 17.07 -3.04
N LEU A 38 15.94 16.43 -1.98
CA LEU A 38 14.69 16.84 -1.33
C LEU A 38 14.81 18.25 -0.74
N ASP A 39 13.72 19.03 -0.81
CA ASP A 39 13.63 20.37 -0.18
C ASP A 39 13.46 20.20 1.34
N TYR A 40 14.52 19.75 1.99
CA TYR A 40 14.61 19.58 3.44
C TYR A 40 16.06 19.77 3.88
N PRO A 41 16.34 20.33 5.09
CA PRO A 41 17.71 20.55 5.54
C PRO A 41 18.51 19.25 5.60
N ALA A 42 19.65 19.20 4.91
CA ALA A 42 20.45 17.98 4.76
C ALA A 42 20.95 17.38 6.10
N HIS A 43 21.09 18.21 7.15
CA HIS A 43 21.47 17.75 8.48
C HIS A 43 20.32 17.16 9.29
N LEU A 44 19.06 17.26 8.80
CA LEU A 44 17.87 16.72 9.45
C LEU A 44 17.37 15.43 8.81
N PHE A 45 18.08 14.83 7.88
CA PHE A 45 17.72 13.49 7.40
C PHE A 45 18.94 12.67 7.01
N SER A 46 18.80 11.36 7.10
CA SER A 46 19.78 10.37 6.65
C SER A 46 19.10 9.32 5.76
N ILE A 47 19.86 8.79 4.79
CA ILE A 47 19.37 7.78 3.85
C ILE A 47 20.08 6.46 4.16
N HIS A 48 19.32 5.45 4.55
CA HIS A 48 19.78 4.12 4.89
C HIS A 48 19.29 3.10 3.88
N ILE A 49 20.20 2.55 3.10
CA ILE A 49 19.92 1.47 2.16
C ILE A 49 20.24 0.14 2.83
N LEU A 50 19.27 -0.75 2.86
CA LEU A 50 19.49 -2.13 3.28
C LEU A 50 19.65 -3.01 2.03
N ALA A 51 20.89 -3.37 1.72
CA ALA A 51 21.23 -4.35 0.69
C ALA A 51 20.98 -5.76 1.24
N ASP A 52 19.82 -6.34 0.90
CA ASP A 52 19.36 -7.62 1.46
C ASP A 52 19.68 -8.78 0.52
N HIS A 53 20.73 -9.56 0.84
CA HIS A 53 21.19 -10.71 0.02
C HIS A 53 21.44 -10.31 -1.45
N CYS A 54 22.05 -9.15 -1.69
CA CYS A 54 22.39 -8.71 -3.03
C CYS A 54 23.52 -9.56 -3.62
N SER A 55 23.34 -9.96 -4.88
CA SER A 55 24.37 -10.64 -5.69
C SER A 55 24.99 -9.72 -6.75
N ASP A 56 24.47 -8.48 -6.87
CA ASP A 56 24.96 -7.43 -7.76
C ASP A 56 25.65 -6.30 -6.98
N ASN A 57 26.04 -5.24 -7.67
CA ASN A 57 26.73 -4.09 -7.09
C ASN A 57 25.81 -3.06 -6.42
N THR A 58 24.58 -3.44 -6.03
CA THR A 58 23.60 -2.51 -5.40
C THR A 58 24.19 -1.78 -4.20
N ALA A 59 24.85 -2.49 -3.29
CA ALA A 59 25.43 -1.91 -2.08
C ALA A 59 26.51 -0.86 -2.39
N GLU A 60 27.41 -1.18 -3.29
CA GLU A 60 28.50 -0.28 -3.67
C GLU A 60 27.99 0.96 -4.40
N VAL A 61 27.08 0.79 -5.34
CA VAL A 61 26.45 1.90 -6.08
C VAL A 61 25.68 2.84 -5.14
N ALA A 62 24.97 2.29 -4.16
CA ALA A 62 24.25 3.10 -3.16
C ALA A 62 25.22 3.89 -2.27
N ARG A 63 26.33 3.28 -1.85
CA ARG A 63 27.38 3.92 -1.03
C ARG A 63 28.05 5.06 -1.79
N GLN A 64 28.41 4.84 -3.04
CA GLN A 64 28.96 5.87 -3.93
C GLN A 64 27.99 7.02 -4.21
N ALA A 65 26.68 6.75 -4.18
CA ALA A 65 25.67 7.78 -4.31
C ALA A 65 25.45 8.63 -3.05
N GLY A 66 26.07 8.28 -1.91
CA GLY A 66 26.03 9.04 -0.66
C GLY A 66 25.08 8.49 0.41
N ALA A 67 24.58 7.28 0.27
CA ALA A 67 23.75 6.64 1.29
C ALA A 67 24.59 5.89 2.34
N VAL A 68 24.05 5.76 3.55
CA VAL A 68 24.53 4.80 4.56
C VAL A 68 24.02 3.41 4.15
N VAL A 69 24.94 2.46 3.94
CA VAL A 69 24.57 1.14 3.44
C VAL A 69 24.79 0.07 4.50
N HIS A 70 23.76 -0.72 4.71
CA HIS A 70 23.76 -1.89 5.58
C HIS A 70 23.58 -3.14 4.72
N GLU A 71 24.54 -4.07 4.81
CA GLU A 71 24.49 -5.33 4.07
C GLU A 71 24.02 -6.44 4.99
N ARG A 72 22.96 -7.14 4.58
CA ARG A 72 22.46 -8.33 5.24
C ARG A 72 22.63 -9.53 4.33
N ASN A 73 23.54 -10.42 4.71
CA ASN A 73 23.82 -11.67 4.01
C ASN A 73 23.57 -12.90 4.90
N GLU A 74 23.12 -12.68 6.14
CA GLU A 74 22.87 -13.69 7.14
C GLU A 74 21.39 -14.07 7.26
N GLY A 75 21.13 -15.34 7.55
CA GLY A 75 19.78 -15.89 7.71
C GLY A 75 19.01 -16.02 6.38
N PRO A 76 17.79 -16.54 6.42
CA PRO A 76 16.99 -16.71 5.20
C PRO A 76 16.43 -15.38 4.71
N ARG A 77 16.38 -15.21 3.39
CA ARG A 77 15.69 -14.10 2.75
C ARG A 77 14.18 -14.35 2.72
N THR A 78 13.47 -13.89 3.74
CA THR A 78 12.02 -14.12 3.91
C THR A 78 11.16 -12.94 3.44
N GLY A 79 11.76 -11.84 2.96
CA GLY A 79 11.06 -10.69 2.40
C GLY A 79 11.38 -9.37 3.09
N LYS A 80 10.74 -8.29 2.61
CA LYS A 80 10.92 -6.91 3.03
C LYS A 80 10.76 -6.71 4.54
N GLY A 81 9.78 -7.37 5.15
CA GLY A 81 9.51 -7.22 6.58
C GLY A 81 10.66 -7.71 7.48
N ALA A 82 11.24 -8.86 7.17
CA ALA A 82 12.39 -9.38 7.91
C ALA A 82 13.64 -8.50 7.73
N ALA A 83 13.83 -7.99 6.52
CA ALA A 83 14.91 -7.08 6.18
C ALA A 83 14.78 -5.77 6.99
N LEU A 84 13.63 -5.12 6.98
CA LEU A 84 13.37 -3.91 7.77
C LEU A 84 13.49 -4.16 9.28
N SER A 85 12.96 -5.27 9.82
CA SER A 85 13.12 -5.61 11.24
C SER A 85 14.59 -5.74 11.64
N TRP A 86 15.41 -6.38 10.79
CA TRP A 86 16.85 -6.50 11.03
C TRP A 86 17.54 -5.13 11.04
N LEU A 87 17.16 -4.25 10.11
CA LEU A 87 17.73 -2.89 10.03
C LEU A 87 17.36 -2.06 11.27
N PHE A 88 16.10 -2.10 11.71
CA PHE A 88 15.64 -1.36 12.89
C PHE A 88 16.43 -1.72 14.15
N HIS A 89 16.66 -3.02 14.41
CA HIS A 89 17.48 -3.46 15.54
C HIS A 89 18.92 -2.95 15.47
N ARG A 90 19.44 -2.72 14.28
CA ARG A 90 20.84 -2.34 14.09
C ARG A 90 21.09 -0.83 14.16
N VAL A 91 20.08 -0.04 13.77
CA VAL A 91 20.22 1.41 13.59
C VAL A 91 19.63 2.21 14.76
N PHE A 92 18.49 1.80 15.31
CA PHE A 92 17.81 2.58 16.35
C PHE A 92 18.57 2.76 17.67
N GLU A 93 19.50 1.87 17.97
CA GLU A 93 20.35 2.00 19.16
C GLU A 93 21.51 2.97 18.95
N LYS A 94 21.90 3.18 17.69
CA LYS A 94 23.11 3.93 17.32
C LYS A 94 22.83 5.35 16.84
N GLU A 95 21.71 5.54 16.19
CA GLU A 95 21.39 6.81 15.53
C GLU A 95 20.03 7.31 16.01
N PRO A 96 19.97 8.46 16.71
CA PRO A 96 18.72 9.07 17.12
C PRO A 96 17.98 9.62 15.90
N CYS A 97 16.67 9.39 15.84
CA CYS A 97 15.78 10.03 14.88
C CYS A 97 14.40 10.24 15.52
N ASP A 98 13.66 11.23 15.04
CA ASP A 98 12.29 11.53 15.48
C ASP A 98 11.28 10.71 14.69
N ALA A 99 11.55 10.48 13.41
CA ALA A 99 10.67 9.76 12.51
C ALA A 99 11.43 8.93 11.48
N VAL A 100 10.79 7.87 11.02
CA VAL A 100 11.28 6.97 9.97
C VAL A 100 10.37 7.04 8.78
N VAL A 101 10.93 7.20 7.59
CA VAL A 101 10.21 7.12 6.32
C VAL A 101 10.67 5.86 5.58
N ILE A 102 9.72 5.10 5.06
CA ILE A 102 10.01 3.89 4.27
C ILE A 102 9.63 4.14 2.81
N PHE A 103 10.59 3.88 1.92
CA PHE A 103 10.38 3.87 0.48
C PHE A 103 10.82 2.52 -0.11
N ASP A 104 10.26 2.17 -1.26
CA ASP A 104 10.79 1.11 -2.11
C ASP A 104 12.01 1.62 -2.91
N ALA A 105 12.86 0.72 -3.38
CA ALA A 105 14.13 1.08 -4.04
C ALA A 105 13.95 1.83 -5.37
N ASP A 106 12.78 1.72 -5.99
CA ASP A 106 12.40 2.34 -7.25
C ASP A 106 11.45 3.54 -7.09
N THR A 107 11.09 3.90 -5.86
CA THR A 107 10.17 5.01 -5.61
C THR A 107 10.82 6.36 -5.95
N ARG A 108 10.12 7.15 -6.76
CA ARG A 108 10.43 8.56 -6.97
C ARG A 108 9.59 9.40 -6.01
N VAL A 109 10.19 10.42 -5.42
CA VAL A 109 9.58 11.18 -4.33
C VAL A 109 9.45 12.65 -4.74
N ASP A 110 8.31 13.27 -4.42
CA ASP A 110 8.13 14.73 -4.57
C ASP A 110 9.13 15.47 -3.66
N SER A 111 9.70 16.55 -4.15
CA SER A 111 10.73 17.31 -3.44
C SER A 111 10.30 17.83 -2.06
N GLU A 112 9.02 18.14 -1.87
CA GLU A 112 8.46 18.65 -0.62
C GLU A 112 7.99 17.54 0.35
N PHE A 113 8.20 16.26 0.02
CA PHE A 113 7.67 15.13 0.79
C PHE A 113 8.00 15.22 2.29
N LEU A 114 9.26 15.44 2.65
CA LEU A 114 9.67 15.53 4.05
C LEU A 114 9.11 16.77 4.75
N ARG A 115 8.96 17.90 4.06
CA ARG A 115 8.30 19.09 4.63
C ARG A 115 6.85 18.83 5.00
N VAL A 116 6.15 18.12 4.13
CA VAL A 116 4.75 17.74 4.37
C VAL A 116 4.65 16.76 5.54
N MET A 117 5.56 15.79 5.64
CA MET A 117 5.60 14.85 6.76
C MET A 117 5.96 15.55 8.09
N ASP A 118 6.93 16.47 8.09
CA ASP A 118 7.27 17.28 9.27
C ASP A 118 6.07 18.10 9.77
N TRP A 119 5.35 18.72 8.84
CA TRP A 119 4.13 19.48 9.17
C TRP A 119 3.07 18.58 9.83
N ARG A 120 2.82 17.39 9.30
CA ARG A 120 1.86 16.42 9.86
C ARG A 120 2.26 15.91 11.25
N LEU A 121 3.53 15.56 11.41
CA LEU A 121 4.07 15.13 12.72
C LEU A 121 3.91 16.23 13.77
N ALA A 122 4.12 17.49 13.38
CA ALA A 122 3.92 18.62 14.24
C ALA A 122 2.46 18.87 14.65
N GLN A 123 1.49 18.43 13.84
CA GLN A 123 0.07 18.42 14.21
C GLN A 123 -0.29 17.28 15.17
N GLY A 124 0.67 16.43 15.54
CA GLY A 124 0.47 15.33 16.47
C GLY A 124 0.19 13.97 15.80
N ASP A 125 0.23 13.91 14.47
CA ASP A 125 0.07 12.63 13.78
C ASP A 125 1.27 11.71 14.06
N GLN A 126 0.99 10.43 14.21
CA GLN A 126 1.98 9.44 14.62
C GLN A 126 2.44 8.56 13.49
N VAL A 127 1.52 8.25 12.57
CA VAL A 127 1.79 7.46 11.36
C VAL A 127 1.06 8.11 10.19
N ILE A 128 1.81 8.42 9.13
CA ILE A 128 1.28 9.15 7.97
C ILE A 128 1.61 8.36 6.70
N GLN A 129 0.58 7.96 5.97
CA GLN A 129 0.70 7.39 4.63
C GLN A 129 0.63 8.51 3.61
N GLY A 130 1.66 8.64 2.79
CA GLY A 130 1.67 9.50 1.62
C GLY A 130 0.86 8.93 0.46
N GLN A 131 0.63 9.74 -0.55
CA GLN A 131 -0.04 9.32 -1.78
C GLN A 131 0.91 8.52 -2.66
N HIS A 132 0.49 7.33 -3.06
CA HIS A 132 1.20 6.55 -4.07
C HIS A 132 0.56 6.76 -5.45
N VAL A 133 1.37 7.14 -6.44
CA VAL A 133 0.94 7.43 -7.82
C VAL A 133 1.69 6.52 -8.80
N ILE A 134 0.99 6.00 -9.80
CA ILE A 134 1.61 5.16 -10.84
C ILE A 134 2.23 6.04 -11.91
N LEU A 135 3.54 5.85 -12.16
CA LEU A 135 4.34 6.62 -13.13
C LEU A 135 4.09 6.26 -14.59
N ASN A 136 3.76 5.01 -14.85
CA ASN A 136 3.68 4.44 -16.19
C ASN A 136 2.26 4.07 -16.67
N PRO A 137 1.20 4.87 -16.39
CA PRO A 137 -0.18 4.51 -16.73
C PRO A 137 -0.41 4.39 -18.24
N ASN A 138 0.48 4.97 -19.05
CA ASN A 138 0.39 4.98 -20.52
C ASN A 138 1.13 3.81 -21.19
N GLN A 139 1.82 2.96 -20.42
CA GLN A 139 2.63 1.86 -20.97
C GLN A 139 1.88 0.53 -21.12
N GLY A 140 0.56 0.57 -21.06
CA GLY A 140 -0.27 -0.60 -21.27
C GLY A 140 -1.60 -0.52 -20.49
N TRP A 141 -2.49 -1.47 -20.78
CA TRP A 141 -3.80 -1.52 -20.14
C TRP A 141 -3.72 -1.89 -18.64
N TYR A 142 -2.75 -2.76 -18.22
CA TYR A 142 -2.58 -3.14 -16.83
C TYR A 142 -2.05 -2.00 -15.96
N PRO A 143 -1.00 -1.25 -16.35
CA PRO A 143 -0.61 -0.02 -15.67
C PRO A 143 -1.73 1.02 -15.62
N ALA A 144 -2.50 1.20 -16.70
CA ALA A 144 -3.64 2.12 -16.72
C ALA A 144 -4.73 1.73 -15.70
N LEU A 145 -5.10 0.43 -15.67
CA LEU A 145 -6.05 -0.09 -14.69
C LEU A 145 -5.51 0.04 -13.25
N THR A 146 -4.24 -0.27 -13.05
CA THR A 146 -3.58 -0.15 -11.73
C THR A 146 -3.61 1.31 -11.28
N SER A 147 -3.29 2.26 -12.15
CA SER A 147 -3.38 3.69 -11.86
C SER A 147 -4.81 4.10 -11.45
N ALA A 148 -5.83 3.68 -12.21
CA ALA A 148 -7.22 3.96 -11.87
C ALA A 148 -7.61 3.39 -10.49
N MET A 149 -7.19 2.16 -10.19
CA MET A 149 -7.43 1.54 -8.87
C MET A 149 -6.76 2.30 -7.73
N PHE A 150 -5.52 2.78 -7.90
CA PHE A 150 -4.84 3.57 -6.89
C PHE A 150 -5.52 4.93 -6.66
N LEU A 151 -6.01 5.61 -7.71
CA LEU A 151 -6.79 6.83 -7.57
C LEU A 151 -8.05 6.61 -6.73
N ILE A 152 -8.81 5.55 -7.02
CA ILE A 152 -10.03 5.19 -6.28
C ILE A 152 -9.69 4.84 -4.82
N ASP A 153 -8.65 4.03 -4.61
CA ASP A 153 -8.19 3.64 -3.26
C ASP A 153 -7.71 4.84 -2.45
N ASN A 154 -6.93 5.74 -3.05
CA ASN A 154 -6.48 6.97 -2.40
C ASN A 154 -7.65 7.85 -1.97
N ARG A 155 -8.70 7.96 -2.80
CA ARG A 155 -9.89 8.76 -2.48
C ARG A 155 -10.73 8.13 -1.37
N PHE A 156 -11.11 6.89 -1.50
CA PHE A 156 -12.07 6.27 -0.57
C PHE A 156 -11.41 5.54 0.57
N GLN A 157 -10.39 4.72 0.26
CA GLN A 157 -9.76 3.88 1.27
C GLN A 157 -8.78 4.63 2.16
N ASN A 158 -8.18 5.72 1.66
CA ASN A 158 -7.22 6.50 2.41
C ASN A 158 -7.81 7.83 2.87
N LEU A 159 -8.10 8.76 1.96
CA LEU A 159 -8.59 10.09 2.31
C LEU A 159 -9.97 10.05 2.99
N GLY A 160 -10.92 9.27 2.44
CA GLY A 160 -12.25 9.14 3.03
C GLY A 160 -12.21 8.64 4.46
N ARG A 161 -11.41 7.61 4.75
CA ARG A 161 -11.24 7.08 6.11
C ARG A 161 -10.57 8.07 7.04
N THR A 162 -9.52 8.73 6.58
CA THR A 162 -8.86 9.78 7.36
C THR A 162 -9.83 10.88 7.77
N ASN A 163 -10.68 11.35 6.85
CA ASN A 163 -11.69 12.37 7.11
C ASN A 163 -12.78 11.92 8.11
N LEU A 164 -13.07 10.62 8.14
CA LEU A 164 -14.00 10.02 9.12
C LEU A 164 -13.33 9.75 10.48
N GLY A 165 -12.06 10.08 10.65
CA GLY A 165 -11.29 9.76 11.86
C GLY A 165 -10.96 8.27 11.99
N TRP A 166 -11.03 7.51 10.89
CA TRP A 166 -10.62 6.10 10.82
C TRP A 166 -9.17 5.98 10.34
N SER A 167 -8.70 4.75 10.11
CA SER A 167 -7.32 4.51 9.69
C SER A 167 -7.20 4.28 8.20
N ALA A 168 -6.30 5.00 7.54
CA ALA A 168 -5.87 4.71 6.18
C ALA A 168 -5.17 3.35 6.08
N LYS A 169 -4.87 2.90 4.85
CA LYS A 169 -4.07 1.70 4.60
C LYS A 169 -2.58 2.00 4.86
N ASN A 170 -1.84 1.00 5.32
CA ASN A 170 -0.39 0.95 5.16
C ASN A 170 -0.10 0.32 3.79
N MET A 171 0.56 1.04 2.92
CA MET A 171 0.88 0.58 1.56
C MET A 171 2.31 0.04 1.44
N GLY A 172 3.08 0.07 2.54
CA GLY A 172 4.45 -0.42 2.60
C GLY A 172 5.48 0.51 1.96
N ASP A 173 5.04 1.55 1.29
CA ASP A 173 5.84 2.56 0.59
C ASP A 173 5.30 3.95 0.88
N SER A 174 6.16 4.98 0.82
CA SER A 174 5.79 6.39 1.04
C SER A 174 5.07 6.62 2.37
N ILE A 175 5.51 5.94 3.42
CA ILE A 175 4.91 5.98 4.75
C ILE A 175 5.90 6.47 5.80
N CYS A 176 5.43 7.35 6.68
CA CYS A 176 6.19 7.93 7.77
C CYS A 176 5.66 7.43 9.12
N PHE A 177 6.56 7.08 10.02
CA PHE A 177 6.27 6.67 11.40
C PHE A 177 7.05 7.52 12.38
N ARG A 178 6.45 7.93 13.48
CA ARG A 178 7.25 8.35 14.63
C ARG A 178 8.15 7.20 15.09
N ALA A 179 9.40 7.50 15.38
CA ALA A 179 10.40 6.48 15.71
C ALA A 179 10.06 5.69 16.98
N ASP A 180 9.41 6.33 17.96
CA ASP A 180 8.96 5.69 19.21
C ASP A 180 7.98 4.52 18.98
N ILE A 181 7.14 4.64 17.93
CA ILE A 181 6.19 3.57 17.57
C ILE A 181 6.93 2.34 17.06
N LEU A 182 7.91 2.52 16.18
CA LEU A 182 8.70 1.41 15.65
C LEU A 182 9.59 0.80 16.73
N ARG A 183 10.14 1.61 17.65
CA ARG A 183 10.90 1.10 18.82
C ARG A 183 10.00 0.26 19.74
N LYS A 184 8.76 0.66 19.95
CA LYS A 184 7.80 -0.02 20.83
C LYS A 184 7.19 -1.28 20.22
N LEU A 185 6.80 -1.22 18.95
CA LEU A 185 5.99 -2.26 18.30
C LEU A 185 6.80 -3.15 17.35
N GLY A 186 8.00 -2.72 16.97
CA GLY A 186 8.79 -3.35 15.91
C GLY A 186 8.14 -3.14 14.53
N TRP A 187 8.29 -4.12 13.65
CA TRP A 187 7.73 -4.10 12.30
C TRP A 187 6.79 -5.29 12.06
N GLY A 188 5.97 -5.19 11.02
CA GLY A 188 5.05 -6.23 10.62
C GLY A 188 5.74 -7.53 10.17
N LYS A 189 5.01 -8.62 10.16
CA LYS A 189 5.48 -9.97 9.81
C LYS A 189 4.68 -10.56 8.66
N GLY A 190 5.23 -11.58 8.01
CA GLY A 190 4.54 -12.33 6.95
C GLY A 190 4.80 -11.79 5.55
N LEU A 191 4.02 -12.28 4.57
CA LEU A 191 4.15 -11.94 3.15
C LEU A 191 3.66 -10.52 2.80
N THR A 192 2.81 -9.95 3.65
CA THR A 192 2.29 -8.57 3.58
C THR A 192 2.45 -7.95 4.96
N GLU A 193 3.70 -7.67 5.30
CA GLU A 193 4.09 -7.14 6.60
C GLU A 193 3.49 -5.76 6.90
N ASP A 194 3.28 -4.96 5.87
CA ASP A 194 2.60 -3.68 5.89
C ASP A 194 1.13 -3.82 6.33
N TYR A 195 0.42 -4.76 5.73
CA TYR A 195 -0.97 -5.07 6.06
C TYR A 195 -1.09 -5.66 7.49
N HIS A 196 -0.15 -6.51 7.89
CA HIS A 196 -0.05 -7.03 9.26
C HIS A 196 0.19 -5.89 10.26
N PHE A 197 1.17 -5.01 10.00
CA PHE A 197 1.54 -3.92 10.90
C PHE A 197 0.40 -2.92 11.07
N ARG A 198 -0.38 -2.66 10.02
CA ARG A 198 -1.57 -1.81 10.10
C ARG A 198 -2.55 -2.25 11.20
N PHE A 199 -2.85 -3.55 11.29
CA PHE A 199 -3.77 -4.06 12.32
C PHE A 199 -3.13 -4.08 13.70
N GLN A 200 -1.83 -4.28 13.78
CA GLN A 200 -1.10 -4.14 15.02
C GLN A 200 -1.17 -2.69 15.55
N LEU A 201 -1.00 -1.70 14.69
CA LEU A 201 -1.19 -0.28 15.02
C LEU A 201 -2.62 -0.02 15.53
N LEU A 202 -3.64 -0.46 14.81
CA LEU A 202 -5.04 -0.29 15.22
C LEU A 202 -5.34 -0.88 16.59
N LEU A 203 -4.87 -2.09 16.89
CA LEU A 203 -5.05 -2.72 18.20
C LEU A 203 -4.36 -1.96 19.34
N ASN A 204 -3.33 -1.19 19.04
CA ASN A 204 -2.65 -0.28 19.96
C ASN A 204 -3.27 1.14 19.97
N GLY A 205 -4.41 1.34 19.32
CA GLY A 205 -5.09 2.64 19.29
C GLY A 205 -4.43 3.66 18.35
N ILE A 206 -3.47 3.25 17.52
CA ILE A 206 -2.74 4.11 16.60
C ILE A 206 -3.41 4.05 15.22
N ARG A 207 -3.77 5.20 14.68
CA ARG A 207 -4.36 5.34 13.34
C ARG A 207 -3.31 5.79 12.36
N ILE A 208 -3.42 5.32 11.13
CA ILE A 208 -2.65 5.81 9.99
C ILE A 208 -3.45 6.95 9.37
N MET A 209 -2.87 8.13 9.33
CA MET A 209 -3.43 9.30 8.66
C MET A 209 -2.94 9.33 7.21
N TYR A 210 -3.76 9.82 6.30
CA TYR A 210 -3.38 9.93 4.89
C TYR A 210 -3.12 11.39 4.52
N GLU A 211 -2.00 11.62 3.86
CA GLU A 211 -1.62 12.96 3.38
C GLU A 211 -1.41 12.96 1.86
N PRO A 212 -2.38 13.48 1.07
CA PRO A 212 -2.30 13.48 -0.38
C PRO A 212 -1.22 14.42 -0.96
N ALA A 213 -0.72 15.38 -0.18
CA ALA A 213 0.33 16.29 -0.64
C ALA A 213 1.74 15.69 -0.56
N ALA A 214 1.93 14.61 0.23
CA ALA A 214 3.17 13.86 0.29
C ALA A 214 3.17 12.74 -0.76
N VAL A 215 3.74 13.00 -1.94
CA VAL A 215 3.60 12.10 -3.09
C VAL A 215 4.85 11.26 -3.31
N GLY A 216 4.64 9.95 -3.41
CA GLY A 216 5.59 8.99 -3.93
C GLY A 216 5.08 8.38 -5.24
N TYR A 217 5.98 8.11 -6.17
CA TYR A 217 5.67 7.59 -7.50
C TYR A 217 6.35 6.24 -7.69
N GLY A 218 5.59 5.22 -8.11
CA GLY A 218 6.10 3.89 -8.40
C GLY A 218 5.66 3.37 -9.77
N GLU A 219 6.32 2.33 -10.26
CA GLU A 219 5.98 1.70 -11.53
C GLU A 219 5.04 0.51 -11.33
N ALA A 220 4.03 0.40 -12.19
CA ALA A 220 3.21 -0.80 -12.27
C ALA A 220 3.88 -1.84 -13.17
N PRO A 221 3.73 -3.16 -12.87
CA PRO A 221 4.21 -4.23 -13.74
C PRO A 221 3.68 -4.11 -15.16
N LEU A 222 4.53 -4.41 -16.15
CA LEU A 222 4.18 -4.37 -17.57
C LEU A 222 3.64 -5.71 -18.09
N THR A 223 4.03 -6.82 -17.46
CA THR A 223 3.67 -8.16 -17.92
C THR A 223 2.70 -8.86 -16.94
N TRP A 224 1.85 -9.74 -17.50
CA TRP A 224 0.93 -10.57 -16.73
C TRP A 224 1.64 -11.48 -15.72
N ALA A 225 2.83 -12.00 -16.08
CA ALA A 225 3.59 -12.87 -15.21
C ALA A 225 4.03 -12.15 -13.93
N GLN A 226 4.61 -10.95 -14.08
CA GLN A 226 5.02 -10.10 -12.96
C GLN A 226 3.81 -9.68 -12.10
N ALA A 227 2.73 -9.21 -12.76
CA ALA A 227 1.49 -8.84 -12.10
C ALA A 227 0.86 -10.01 -11.33
N GLY A 228 0.86 -11.21 -11.93
CA GLY A 228 0.31 -12.42 -11.32
C GLY A 228 1.07 -12.84 -10.07
N ALA A 229 2.40 -12.87 -10.13
CA ALA A 229 3.24 -13.23 -8.99
C ALA A 229 3.07 -12.25 -7.82
N GLN A 230 3.09 -10.95 -8.12
CA GLN A 230 2.88 -9.89 -7.11
C GLN A 230 1.49 -10.00 -6.46
N ARG A 231 0.43 -10.15 -7.27
CA ARG A 231 -0.96 -10.27 -6.77
C ARG A 231 -1.19 -11.55 -5.99
N ALA A 232 -0.64 -12.69 -6.41
CA ALA A 232 -0.74 -13.95 -5.67
C ALA A 232 -0.12 -13.83 -4.27
N ARG A 233 1.05 -13.18 -4.17
CA ARG A 233 1.71 -12.89 -2.89
C ARG A 233 0.82 -12.02 -1.99
N TRP A 234 0.27 -10.93 -2.53
CA TRP A 234 -0.60 -10.04 -1.77
C TRP A 234 -1.90 -10.73 -1.31
N LEU A 235 -2.54 -11.51 -2.18
CA LEU A 235 -3.77 -12.23 -1.84
C LEU A 235 -3.53 -13.22 -0.70
N ARG A 236 -2.45 -14.00 -0.76
CA ARG A 236 -2.11 -14.97 0.28
C ARG A 236 -1.77 -14.27 1.59
N GLY A 237 -0.87 -13.29 1.57
CA GLY A 237 -0.48 -12.55 2.77
C GLY A 237 -1.64 -11.82 3.43
N THR A 238 -2.52 -11.21 2.64
CA THR A 238 -3.74 -10.56 3.14
C THR A 238 -4.66 -11.59 3.80
N TYR A 239 -4.85 -12.77 3.19
CA TYR A 239 -5.67 -13.83 3.77
C TYR A 239 -5.11 -14.33 5.11
N ASP A 240 -3.81 -14.65 5.15
CA ASP A 240 -3.15 -15.15 6.36
C ASP A 240 -3.25 -14.12 7.51
N THR A 241 -3.02 -12.86 7.21
CA THR A 241 -3.15 -11.76 8.18
C THR A 241 -4.61 -11.57 8.64
N SER A 242 -5.57 -11.65 7.72
CA SER A 242 -6.99 -11.52 8.04
C SER A 242 -7.44 -12.56 9.06
N GLN A 243 -7.04 -13.82 8.89
CA GLN A 243 -7.37 -14.90 9.83
C GLN A 243 -6.88 -14.62 11.25
N GLN A 244 -5.75 -13.92 11.39
CA GLN A 244 -5.17 -13.60 12.70
C GLN A 244 -5.88 -12.42 13.38
N TYR A 245 -6.36 -11.43 12.62
CA TYR A 245 -6.77 -10.14 13.17
C TYR A 245 -8.27 -9.86 13.19
N VAL A 246 -9.08 -10.46 12.30
CA VAL A 246 -10.53 -10.14 12.18
C VAL A 246 -11.25 -10.25 13.51
N LYS A 247 -11.17 -11.42 14.15
CA LYS A 247 -11.89 -11.66 15.42
C LYS A 247 -11.44 -10.73 16.54
N ARG A 248 -10.12 -10.48 16.62
CA ARG A 248 -9.53 -9.64 17.65
C ARG A 248 -9.91 -8.17 17.46
N LEU A 249 -9.86 -7.66 16.23
CA LEU A 249 -10.27 -6.30 15.89
C LEU A 249 -11.77 -6.09 16.17
N LEU A 250 -12.60 -7.05 15.80
CA LEU A 250 -14.03 -6.99 16.04
C LEU A 250 -14.33 -6.94 17.56
N PHE A 251 -13.76 -7.86 18.33
CA PHE A 251 -13.96 -7.94 19.77
C PHE A 251 -13.48 -6.68 20.49
N GLU A 252 -12.23 -6.25 20.22
CA GLU A 252 -11.67 -5.05 20.85
C GLU A 252 -12.38 -3.78 20.35
N GLY A 253 -12.81 -3.73 19.09
CA GLY A 253 -13.55 -2.61 18.51
C GLY A 253 -14.90 -2.41 19.20
N VAL A 254 -15.66 -3.49 19.44
CA VAL A 254 -16.93 -3.44 20.18
C VAL A 254 -16.66 -3.05 21.63
N LYS A 255 -15.72 -3.73 22.31
CA LYS A 255 -15.39 -3.48 23.72
C LYS A 255 -14.95 -2.04 24.00
N LYS A 256 -14.19 -1.44 23.09
CA LYS A 256 -13.63 -0.08 23.24
C LYS A 256 -14.48 0.99 22.53
N HIS A 257 -15.62 0.64 21.94
CA HIS A 257 -16.44 1.52 21.11
C HIS A 257 -15.61 2.23 20.01
N ASN A 258 -14.67 1.52 19.42
CA ASN A 258 -13.71 2.08 18.46
C ASN A 258 -14.08 1.73 17.01
N LEU A 259 -14.68 2.71 16.31
CA LEU A 259 -15.12 2.55 14.92
C LEU A 259 -13.97 2.25 13.96
N ALA A 260 -12.75 2.76 14.20
CA ALA A 260 -11.60 2.47 13.35
C ALA A 260 -11.18 0.99 13.43
N MET A 261 -11.30 0.35 14.63
CA MET A 261 -11.07 -1.08 14.77
C MET A 261 -12.15 -1.91 14.10
N LEU A 262 -13.42 -1.49 14.19
CA LEU A 262 -14.54 -2.17 13.51
C LEU A 262 -14.42 -2.07 12.00
N ASP A 263 -14.08 -0.89 11.45
CA ASP A 263 -13.76 -0.71 10.04
C ASP A 263 -12.55 -1.57 9.63
N GLY A 264 -11.52 -1.66 10.47
CA GLY A 264 -10.37 -2.54 10.27
C GLY A 264 -10.77 -4.02 10.19
N ALA A 265 -11.67 -4.47 11.06
CA ALA A 265 -12.21 -5.84 11.03
C ALA A 265 -13.02 -6.09 9.74
N LEU A 266 -13.86 -5.13 9.33
CA LEU A 266 -14.62 -5.22 8.08
C LEU A 266 -13.69 -5.30 6.86
N GLN A 267 -12.65 -4.47 6.79
CA GLN A 267 -11.67 -4.51 5.71
C GLN A 267 -10.86 -5.82 5.69
N ALA A 268 -10.54 -6.38 6.85
CA ALA A 268 -9.88 -7.67 6.94
C ALA A 268 -10.81 -8.81 6.49
N SER A 269 -12.11 -8.72 6.73
CA SER A 269 -13.12 -9.70 6.28
C SER A 269 -13.37 -9.64 4.77
N PHE A 270 -13.39 -8.42 4.21
CA PHE A 270 -13.65 -8.15 2.79
C PHE A 270 -12.47 -7.36 2.19
N PRO A 271 -11.33 -8.02 1.96
CA PRO A 271 -10.08 -7.32 1.65
C PRO A 271 -10.07 -6.69 0.25
N SER A 272 -11.03 -6.96 -0.61
CA SER A 272 -11.04 -6.39 -1.95
C SER A 272 -12.43 -6.18 -2.54
N TYR A 273 -12.55 -5.09 -3.31
CA TYR A 273 -13.69 -4.79 -4.17
C TYR A 273 -14.06 -5.97 -5.08
N SER A 274 -13.06 -6.64 -5.68
CA SER A 274 -13.28 -7.80 -6.56
C SER A 274 -13.98 -8.94 -5.83
N THR A 275 -13.58 -9.26 -4.61
CA THR A 275 -14.21 -10.32 -3.80
C THR A 275 -15.67 -9.98 -3.49
N LEU A 276 -15.93 -8.73 -3.11
CA LEU A 276 -17.29 -8.26 -2.83
C LEU A 276 -18.16 -8.33 -4.10
N SER A 277 -17.64 -7.87 -5.24
CA SER A 277 -18.36 -7.90 -6.51
C SER A 277 -18.75 -9.32 -6.93
N VAL A 278 -17.82 -10.26 -6.84
CA VAL A 278 -18.10 -11.67 -7.18
C VAL A 278 -19.13 -12.27 -6.22
N LEU A 279 -19.00 -12.01 -4.92
CA LEU A 279 -19.95 -12.51 -3.93
C LEU A 279 -21.37 -12.01 -4.20
N VAL A 280 -21.55 -10.72 -4.48
CA VAL A 280 -22.85 -10.12 -4.81
C VAL A 280 -23.45 -10.76 -6.07
N LEU A 281 -22.63 -10.90 -7.14
CA LEU A 281 -23.12 -11.50 -8.39
C LEU A 281 -23.49 -12.98 -8.24
N VAL A 282 -22.71 -13.76 -7.46
CA VAL A 282 -22.98 -15.17 -7.19
C VAL A 282 -24.28 -15.32 -6.38
N ILE A 283 -24.48 -14.54 -5.33
CA ILE A 283 -25.71 -14.61 -4.52
C ILE A 283 -26.91 -14.19 -5.36
N LEU A 284 -26.80 -13.13 -6.18
CA LEU A 284 -27.86 -12.72 -7.09
C LEU A 284 -28.23 -13.83 -8.09
N ALA A 285 -27.21 -14.50 -8.69
CA ALA A 285 -27.46 -15.60 -9.62
C ALA A 285 -28.14 -16.79 -8.95
N ILE A 286 -27.74 -17.14 -7.71
CA ILE A 286 -28.39 -18.18 -6.91
C ILE A 286 -29.87 -17.81 -6.65
N GLN A 287 -30.14 -16.57 -6.25
CA GLN A 287 -31.50 -16.13 -5.99
C GLN A 287 -32.37 -16.18 -7.25
N ILE A 288 -31.91 -15.66 -8.39
CA ILE A 288 -32.61 -15.72 -9.65
C ILE A 288 -32.92 -17.18 -10.02
N SER A 289 -31.97 -18.09 -9.80
CA SER A 289 -32.15 -19.53 -10.05
C SER A 289 -33.25 -20.13 -9.15
N ILE A 290 -33.23 -19.79 -7.86
CA ILE A 290 -34.25 -20.24 -6.90
C ILE A 290 -35.65 -19.73 -7.34
N ASP A 291 -35.76 -18.44 -7.65
CA ASP A 291 -37.06 -17.87 -8.10
C ASP A 291 -37.55 -18.50 -9.39
N TYR A 292 -36.67 -18.84 -10.32
CA TYR A 292 -37.04 -19.48 -11.60
C TYR A 292 -37.49 -20.92 -11.41
N PHE A 293 -36.79 -21.73 -10.59
CA PHE A 293 -37.08 -23.17 -10.47
C PHE A 293 -38.14 -23.50 -9.41
N ILE A 294 -38.26 -22.71 -8.34
CA ILE A 294 -39.15 -23.02 -7.22
C ILE A 294 -40.52 -22.27 -7.36
N GLY A 295 -40.55 -21.11 -7.99
CA GLY A 295 -41.74 -20.41 -8.44
C GLY A 295 -42.78 -19.98 -7.37
N SER A 296 -42.54 -20.29 -6.11
CA SER A 296 -43.57 -20.22 -5.06
C SER A 296 -43.36 -19.05 -4.05
N ILE A 297 -42.24 -18.35 -4.11
CA ILE A 297 -41.95 -17.26 -3.18
C ILE A 297 -41.54 -16.04 -4.00
N SER A 298 -42.42 -15.04 -4.05
CA SER A 298 -42.08 -13.75 -4.69
C SER A 298 -41.01 -13.02 -3.88
N LEU A 299 -39.72 -13.16 -4.26
CA LEU A 299 -38.59 -12.46 -3.64
C LEU A 299 -38.25 -11.13 -4.34
N TRP A 300 -39.21 -10.53 -5.06
CA TRP A 300 -39.08 -9.27 -5.78
C TRP A 300 -38.41 -8.14 -4.95
N PRO A 301 -38.76 -7.95 -3.65
CA PRO A 301 -38.08 -6.91 -2.86
C PRO A 301 -36.57 -7.17 -2.70
N LEU A 302 -36.16 -8.44 -2.60
CA LEU A 302 -34.75 -8.81 -2.52
C LEU A 302 -34.02 -8.59 -3.85
N LEU A 303 -34.67 -8.88 -4.99
CA LEU A 303 -34.11 -8.57 -6.30
C LEU A 303 -33.87 -7.07 -6.47
N GLY A 304 -34.81 -6.24 -6.00
CA GLY A 304 -34.62 -4.79 -5.98
C GLY A 304 -33.39 -4.36 -5.15
N ALA A 305 -33.19 -4.94 -3.96
CA ALA A 305 -32.02 -4.68 -3.12
C ALA A 305 -30.70 -5.09 -3.80
N TRP A 306 -30.69 -6.26 -4.46
CA TRP A 306 -29.51 -6.70 -5.24
C TRP A 306 -29.23 -5.80 -6.45
N ALA A 307 -30.26 -5.35 -7.16
CA ALA A 307 -30.10 -4.41 -8.27
C ALA A 307 -29.47 -3.10 -7.79
N VAL A 308 -29.93 -2.53 -6.68
CA VAL A 308 -29.31 -1.35 -6.06
C VAL A 308 -27.85 -1.63 -5.70
N MET A 309 -27.52 -2.77 -5.12
CA MET A 309 -26.14 -3.13 -4.76
C MET A 309 -25.24 -3.25 -5.98
N VAL A 310 -25.72 -3.87 -7.08
CA VAL A 310 -24.97 -3.95 -8.34
C VAL A 310 -24.74 -2.56 -8.93
N ILE A 311 -25.77 -1.70 -8.93
CA ILE A 311 -25.64 -0.31 -9.38
C ILE A 311 -24.61 0.44 -8.53
N MET A 312 -24.63 0.31 -7.22
CA MET A 312 -23.62 0.91 -6.33
C MET A 312 -22.21 0.43 -6.63
N LEU A 313 -22.03 -0.88 -6.89
CA LEU A 313 -20.73 -1.43 -7.30
C LEU A 313 -20.26 -0.86 -8.63
N LEU A 314 -21.13 -0.60 -9.60
CA LEU A 314 -20.77 0.03 -10.88
C LEU A 314 -20.44 1.52 -10.72
N ILE A 315 -21.22 2.24 -9.91
CA ILE A 315 -21.04 3.68 -9.70
C ILE A 315 -19.78 3.96 -8.87
N TYR A 316 -19.44 3.12 -7.90
CA TYR A 316 -18.33 3.33 -6.98
C TYR A 316 -17.01 3.70 -7.67
N PRO A 317 -16.48 2.91 -8.64
CA PRO A 317 -15.24 3.26 -9.32
C PRO A 317 -15.34 4.53 -10.17
N LEU A 318 -16.47 4.73 -10.85
CA LEU A 318 -16.69 5.91 -11.68
C LEU A 318 -16.75 7.18 -10.85
N PHE A 319 -17.44 7.13 -9.71
CA PHE A 319 -17.52 8.24 -8.78
C PHE A 319 -16.15 8.58 -8.16
N GLY A 320 -15.36 7.55 -7.80
CA GLY A 320 -13.99 7.76 -7.30
C GLY A 320 -13.10 8.48 -8.31
N LEU A 321 -13.13 8.06 -9.58
CA LEU A 321 -12.40 8.72 -10.65
C LEU A 321 -12.87 10.14 -10.92
N ALA A 322 -14.18 10.39 -10.86
CA ALA A 322 -14.74 11.73 -11.03
C ALA A 322 -14.28 12.68 -9.92
N LEU A 323 -14.28 12.23 -8.67
CA LEU A 323 -13.78 13.01 -7.53
C LEU A 323 -12.28 13.33 -7.64
N GLU A 324 -11.48 12.42 -8.20
CA GLU A 324 -10.04 12.61 -8.45
C GLU A 324 -9.76 13.39 -9.74
N ARG A 325 -10.78 13.78 -10.50
CA ARG A 325 -10.63 14.40 -11.83
C ARG A 325 -9.70 13.60 -12.72
N ALA A 326 -9.86 12.27 -12.68
CA ALA A 326 -8.97 11.35 -13.37
C ALA A 326 -9.02 11.57 -14.89
N PRO A 327 -7.91 11.32 -15.62
CA PRO A 327 -7.87 11.42 -17.06
C PRO A 327 -8.82 10.40 -17.71
N PHE A 328 -9.36 10.71 -18.90
CA PHE A 328 -10.33 9.86 -19.61
C PHE A 328 -9.85 8.41 -19.79
N ARG A 329 -8.56 8.21 -19.97
CA ARG A 329 -7.94 6.87 -20.07
C ARG A 329 -8.20 5.99 -18.82
N ALA A 330 -8.30 6.59 -17.62
CA ALA A 330 -8.60 5.84 -16.41
C ALA A 330 -10.03 5.24 -16.45
N TYR A 331 -10.99 5.96 -17.04
CA TYR A 331 -12.35 5.45 -17.24
C TYR A 331 -12.39 4.32 -18.27
N ILE A 332 -11.65 4.43 -19.38
CA ILE A 332 -11.49 3.34 -20.35
C ILE A 332 -10.87 2.11 -19.70
N ALA A 333 -9.83 2.30 -18.87
CA ALA A 333 -9.16 1.20 -18.20
C ALA A 333 -10.09 0.37 -17.29
N ILE A 334 -11.12 1.01 -16.69
CA ILE A 334 -12.12 0.30 -15.87
C ILE A 334 -12.98 -0.65 -16.69
N LEU A 335 -13.16 -0.43 -18.00
CA LEU A 335 -13.92 -1.36 -18.86
C LEU A 335 -13.28 -2.77 -18.90
N VAL A 336 -11.97 -2.88 -18.63
CA VAL A 336 -11.27 -4.16 -18.47
C VAL A 336 -11.50 -4.76 -17.07
N GLY A 337 -12.12 -4.00 -16.17
CA GLY A 337 -12.39 -4.39 -14.78
C GLY A 337 -13.05 -5.75 -14.60
N PRO A 338 -14.13 -6.09 -15.33
CA PRO A 338 -14.79 -7.40 -15.21
C PRO A 338 -13.83 -8.56 -15.47
N TYR A 339 -13.01 -8.48 -16.54
CA TYR A 339 -11.99 -9.47 -16.84
C TYR A 339 -10.95 -9.57 -15.71
N PHE A 340 -10.48 -8.42 -15.22
CA PHE A 340 -9.53 -8.37 -14.10
C PHE A 340 -10.12 -8.96 -12.82
N ILE A 341 -11.41 -8.75 -12.52
CA ILE A 341 -12.10 -9.33 -11.36
C ILE A 341 -12.11 -10.86 -11.46
N LEU A 342 -12.47 -11.41 -12.61
CA LEU A 342 -12.48 -12.86 -12.85
C LEU A 342 -11.08 -13.46 -12.73
N TRP A 343 -10.08 -12.86 -13.38
CA TRP A 343 -8.68 -13.28 -13.30
C TRP A 343 -8.15 -13.26 -11.86
N ARG A 344 -8.44 -12.19 -11.12
CA ARG A 344 -8.01 -12.05 -9.72
C ARG A 344 -8.70 -13.07 -8.81
N THR A 345 -9.97 -13.35 -9.05
CA THR A 345 -10.71 -14.39 -8.30
C THR A 345 -10.13 -15.78 -8.56
N TRP A 346 -9.86 -16.08 -9.82
CA TRP A 346 -9.13 -17.30 -10.19
C TRP A 346 -7.78 -17.41 -9.49
N LEU A 347 -6.99 -16.34 -9.53
CA LEU A 347 -5.69 -16.27 -8.87
C LEU A 347 -5.80 -16.49 -7.35
N ALA A 348 -6.83 -15.93 -6.71
CA ALA A 348 -7.08 -16.13 -5.29
C ALA A 348 -7.41 -17.58 -4.95
N LEU A 349 -8.22 -18.26 -5.77
CA LEU A 349 -8.51 -19.68 -5.60
C LEU A 349 -7.26 -20.53 -5.77
N VAL A 350 -6.50 -20.33 -6.84
CA VAL A 350 -5.27 -21.07 -7.11
C VAL A 350 -4.21 -20.84 -6.02
N SER A 351 -4.03 -19.61 -5.56
CA SER A 351 -3.07 -19.28 -4.51
C SER A 351 -3.44 -19.87 -3.14
N ARG A 352 -4.75 -20.06 -2.88
CA ARG A 352 -5.24 -20.67 -1.63
C ARG A 352 -5.02 -22.18 -1.59
N PHE A 353 -5.26 -22.88 -2.71
CA PHE A 353 -5.19 -24.32 -2.79
C PHE A 353 -3.86 -24.86 -3.35
N GLY A 354 -3.04 -23.98 -3.95
CA GLY A 354 -1.76 -24.33 -4.54
C GLY A 354 -0.66 -24.53 -3.48
N LYS A 355 0.06 -25.66 -3.56
CA LYS A 355 1.24 -25.96 -2.70
C LYS A 355 2.50 -25.15 -3.04
N LYS A 356 2.51 -24.34 -4.10
CA LYS A 356 3.70 -23.56 -4.50
C LYS A 356 4.00 -22.49 -3.45
N GLN A 357 5.21 -22.52 -2.90
CA GLN A 357 5.75 -21.41 -2.14
C GLN A 357 5.75 -20.17 -3.05
N VAL A 358 5.05 -19.12 -2.62
CA VAL A 358 5.06 -17.83 -3.33
C VAL A 358 6.39 -17.17 -2.99
N THR A 359 7.40 -17.38 -3.86
CA THR A 359 8.69 -16.68 -3.75
C THR A 359 8.55 -15.24 -4.21
N TRP A 360 9.27 -14.35 -3.56
CA TRP A 360 9.36 -12.96 -4.00
C TRP A 360 10.10 -12.90 -5.34
N ILE A 361 9.41 -12.46 -6.38
CA ILE A 361 9.97 -12.23 -7.71
C ILE A 361 10.18 -10.73 -7.86
N ARG A 362 11.39 -10.32 -8.20
CA ARG A 362 11.75 -8.94 -8.50
C ARG A 362 10.91 -8.42 -9.68
N THR A 363 10.41 -7.20 -9.56
CA THR A 363 9.81 -6.48 -10.71
C THR A 363 10.94 -5.96 -11.59
N GLU A 364 10.98 -6.31 -12.86
CA GLU A 364 11.90 -5.69 -13.82
C GLU A 364 11.42 -4.29 -14.14
N HIS A 365 12.30 -3.30 -13.95
CA HIS A 365 12.00 -1.90 -14.18
C HIS A 365 12.13 -1.58 -15.69
N GLY A 366 11.15 -0.84 -16.22
CA GLY A 366 11.23 -0.28 -17.57
C GLY A 366 12.28 0.85 -17.62
N ASN A 367 12.99 1.00 -18.76
CA ASN A 367 13.95 2.09 -19.00
C ASN A 367 13.22 3.45 -19.15
N LEU A 368 12.68 4.01 -18.08
CA LEU A 368 12.04 5.35 -18.12
C LEU A 368 13.06 6.50 -18.23
N ASP A 369 14.32 6.28 -17.85
CA ASP A 369 15.36 7.32 -17.87
C ASP A 369 16.01 7.52 -19.27
N ARG A 370 15.59 6.78 -20.32
CA ARG A 370 16.10 6.98 -21.69
C ARG A 370 15.32 7.99 -22.54
N LYS A 371 14.29 8.63 -22.01
CA LYS A 371 13.47 9.63 -22.72
C LYS A 371 13.14 10.84 -21.84
N SER A 372 14.14 11.51 -21.34
CA SER A 372 14.03 12.89 -20.82
C SER A 372 15.15 13.73 -21.38
#